data_236d2475f28419196b260a844213e81c
#
_entry.id   236d2475f28419196b260a844213e81c
#
_cell.length_a   1.000
_cell.length_b   1.000
_cell.length_c   1.000
_cell.angle_alpha   90.00
_cell.angle_beta   90.00
_cell.angle_gamma   90.00
#
_symmetry.space_group_name_H-M   'P 1'
#
loop_
_entity.id
_entity.type
_entity.pdbx_description
1 polymer ?
#
loop_
_entity_poly.entity_id
_entity_poly.type
_entity_poly.pdbx_seq_one_letter_code
_entity_poly.pdbx_strand_id
1 'polypeptide(L)'
;DYDPQAEGRARAARAEGSGLSSAEQRWLLDSLEAQADLAEFTPAHRTVVVAADGAGEFAAEFARVLNLPLFAEPSSEARHGATSIPHYPQLLADGSFAPAAQIERVVLFGHPTLSRPITALLEREDIQCAFYAPRRASWYEPGARSFVELSTPHELAEFACASSAAADELVDELSWLEQWVEPARELQDECLGAIAAYEHPGAESSVDYTDYRNRTAGRSYARRVWQDAVAQRRLMVLGSSNLVRDLDAAAPALGESAPARVFANRGLAGIDGTIATAIGVSLSGYYPAGVDENSRPVIGGAALPVTLLCGDLTFQHDVSSLNLPNTELLPELRVEV
;
A
#
# COMPACT_ATOMS: atom_id res chain seq x y z
N ASP A 1 2.66 10.04 29.16
CA ASP A 1 2.97 8.60 29.39
C ASP A 1 2.06 7.77 28.49
N TYR A 2 2.59 7.34 27.37
CA TYR A 2 1.93 6.42 26.43
C TYR A 2 2.14 4.99 26.95
N ASP A 3 1.03 4.28 27.27
CA ASP A 3 1.05 2.86 27.65
C ASP A 3 0.54 2.01 26.48
N PRO A 4 1.43 1.39 25.67
CA PRO A 4 1.05 0.54 24.53
C PRO A 4 0.16 -0.65 24.93
N GLN A 5 0.35 -1.19 26.14
CA GLN A 5 -0.45 -2.31 26.64
C GLN A 5 -1.87 -1.89 27.04
N ALA A 6 -2.05 -0.67 27.54
CA ALA A 6 -3.38 -0.14 27.86
C ALA A 6 -4.17 0.15 26.58
N GLU A 7 -3.51 0.68 25.54
CA GLU A 7 -4.15 0.90 24.24
C GLU A 7 -4.48 -0.43 23.52
N GLY A 8 -3.58 -1.41 23.59
CA GLY A 8 -3.83 -2.76 23.10
C GLY A 8 -5.05 -3.41 23.75
N ARG A 9 -5.16 -3.32 25.10
CA ARG A 9 -6.34 -3.81 25.83
C ARG A 9 -7.62 -3.06 25.44
N ALA A 10 -7.55 -1.76 25.25
CA ALA A 10 -8.71 -0.95 24.82
C ALA A 10 -9.15 -1.28 23.39
N ARG A 11 -8.22 -1.58 22.47
CA ARG A 11 -8.50 -2.06 21.11
C ARG A 11 -9.08 -3.48 21.12
N ALA A 12 -8.53 -4.40 21.90
CA ALA A 12 -9.07 -5.75 22.05
C ALA A 12 -10.51 -5.73 22.59
N ALA A 13 -10.79 -4.91 23.63
CA ALA A 13 -12.13 -4.72 24.16
C ALA A 13 -13.12 -4.09 23.15
N ARG A 14 -12.66 -3.21 22.25
CA ARG A 14 -13.47 -2.69 21.13
C ARG A 14 -13.71 -3.75 20.07
N ALA A 15 -12.77 -4.64 19.81
CA ALA A 15 -12.92 -5.75 18.87
C ALA A 15 -13.96 -6.77 19.35
N GLU A 16 -13.98 -7.10 20.65
CA GLU A 16 -14.99 -7.99 21.27
C GLU A 16 -16.43 -7.44 21.15
N GLY A 17 -16.60 -6.12 21.12
CA GLY A 17 -17.90 -5.45 20.94
C GLY A 17 -18.25 -5.07 19.51
N SER A 18 -17.37 -5.31 18.51
CA SER A 18 -17.47 -4.74 17.16
C SER A 18 -18.23 -5.60 16.15
N GLY A 19 -18.69 -6.79 16.51
CA GLY A 19 -19.33 -7.72 15.56
C GLY A 19 -18.38 -8.35 14.53
N LEU A 20 -17.05 -8.25 14.75
CA LEU A 20 -16.06 -8.90 13.93
C LEU A 20 -16.19 -10.42 13.98
N SER A 21 -15.86 -11.09 12.88
CA SER A 21 -15.78 -12.56 12.85
C SER A 21 -14.67 -13.07 13.76
N SER A 22 -14.77 -14.33 14.20
CA SER A 22 -13.75 -14.97 15.05
C SER A 22 -12.36 -14.99 14.39
N ALA A 23 -12.29 -14.95 13.06
CA ALA A 23 -11.03 -14.90 12.31
C ALA A 23 -10.40 -13.51 12.37
N GLU A 24 -11.20 -12.44 12.22
CA GLU A 24 -10.75 -11.04 12.33
C GLU A 24 -10.34 -10.70 13.75
N GLN A 25 -11.07 -11.19 14.76
CA GLN A 25 -10.69 -11.03 16.16
C GLN A 25 -9.35 -11.70 16.47
N ARG A 26 -9.14 -12.94 15.97
CA ARG A 26 -7.88 -13.66 16.14
C ARG A 26 -6.72 -12.93 15.46
N TRP A 27 -6.92 -12.50 14.22
CA TRP A 27 -5.92 -11.72 13.50
C TRP A 27 -5.54 -10.43 14.25
N LEU A 28 -6.53 -9.73 14.82
CA LEU A 28 -6.29 -8.52 15.60
C LEU A 28 -5.49 -8.81 16.88
N LEU A 29 -5.82 -9.91 17.58
CA LEU A 29 -5.09 -10.33 18.79
C LEU A 29 -3.66 -10.76 18.45
N ASP A 30 -3.48 -11.57 17.41
CA ASP A 30 -2.16 -11.99 16.93
C ASP A 30 -1.30 -10.76 16.53
N SER A 31 -1.93 -9.76 15.93
CA SER A 31 -1.26 -8.49 15.58
C SER A 31 -0.88 -7.66 16.80
N LEU A 32 -1.70 -7.65 17.85
CA LEU A 32 -1.40 -6.93 19.09
C LEU A 32 -0.29 -7.60 19.91
N GLU A 33 -0.26 -8.94 19.95
CA GLU A 33 0.82 -9.69 20.56
C GLU A 33 2.14 -9.46 19.81
N ALA A 34 2.10 -9.49 18.46
CA ALA A 34 3.25 -9.19 17.63
C ALA A 34 3.78 -7.76 17.85
N GLN A 35 2.91 -6.78 18.06
CA GLN A 35 3.32 -5.39 18.35
C GLN A 35 4.07 -5.28 19.67
N ALA A 36 3.63 -5.99 20.70
CA ALA A 36 4.31 -5.98 22.01
C ALA A 36 5.72 -6.57 21.89
N ASP A 37 5.87 -7.67 21.17
CA ASP A 37 7.16 -8.31 20.91
C ASP A 37 8.09 -7.40 20.08
N LEU A 38 7.55 -6.72 19.06
CA LEU A 38 8.33 -5.81 18.21
C LEU A 38 8.86 -4.58 18.95
N ALA A 39 8.14 -4.08 19.97
CA ALA A 39 8.54 -2.89 20.72
C ALA A 39 9.82 -3.08 21.55
N GLU A 40 10.28 -4.32 21.74
CA GLU A 40 11.53 -4.63 22.44
C GLU A 40 12.78 -4.47 21.54
N PHE A 41 12.59 -4.35 20.22
CA PHE A 41 13.68 -4.23 19.27
C PHE A 41 14.04 -2.77 18.96
N THR A 42 15.34 -2.52 18.81
CA THR A 42 15.87 -1.25 18.35
C THR A 42 16.62 -1.46 17.03
N PRO A 43 16.32 -0.70 15.97
CA PRO A 43 17.02 -0.83 14.70
C PRO A 43 18.53 -0.61 14.88
N ALA A 44 19.32 -1.56 14.40
CA ALA A 44 20.78 -1.51 14.42
C ALA A 44 21.40 -1.43 13.01
N HIS A 45 20.53 -1.52 11.97
CA HIS A 45 20.92 -1.47 10.57
C HIS A 45 20.10 -0.43 9.82
N ARG A 46 20.65 0.07 8.71
CA ARG A 46 19.94 0.92 7.76
C ARG A 46 18.93 0.08 6.94
N THR A 47 17.90 -0.34 7.63
CA THR A 47 16.83 -1.19 7.09
C THR A 47 15.70 -0.34 6.52
N VAL A 48 15.15 -0.76 5.39
CA VAL A 48 13.91 -0.22 4.82
C VAL A 48 12.87 -1.33 4.69
N VAL A 49 11.60 -0.95 4.80
CA VAL A 49 10.46 -1.84 4.58
C VAL A 49 9.90 -1.58 3.20
N VAL A 50 9.72 -2.62 2.41
CA VAL A 50 9.03 -2.57 1.12
C VAL A 50 7.70 -3.30 1.25
N ALA A 51 6.60 -2.57 1.05
CA ALA A 51 5.26 -3.12 1.01
C ALA A 51 4.72 -3.07 -0.41
N ALA A 52 4.50 -4.23 -0.99
CA ALA A 52 4.04 -4.40 -2.35
C ALA A 52 2.63 -5.00 -2.38
N ASP A 53 2.14 -5.38 -3.55
CA ASP A 53 0.80 -5.96 -3.69
C ASP A 53 0.58 -7.14 -2.74
N GLY A 54 -0.52 -7.09 -1.98
CA GLY A 54 -0.87 -8.10 -0.99
C GLY A 54 -0.06 -8.06 0.33
N ALA A 55 0.69 -6.99 0.60
CA ALA A 55 1.45 -6.83 1.85
C ALA A 55 0.56 -6.77 3.09
N GLY A 56 -0.58 -6.06 3.00
CA GLY A 56 -1.49 -5.85 4.11
C GLY A 56 -1.03 -4.79 5.13
N GLU A 57 -1.93 -4.46 6.05
CA GLU A 57 -1.71 -3.42 7.08
C GLU A 57 -0.53 -3.72 8.01
N PHE A 58 -0.20 -4.99 8.20
CA PHE A 58 0.90 -5.40 9.09
C PHE A 58 2.26 -4.80 8.65
N ALA A 59 2.50 -4.60 7.36
CA ALA A 59 3.73 -3.98 6.87
C ALA A 59 3.89 -2.54 7.37
N ALA A 60 2.79 -1.76 7.39
CA ALA A 60 2.81 -0.39 7.92
C ALA A 60 3.03 -0.37 9.44
N GLU A 61 2.41 -1.30 10.15
CA GLU A 61 2.57 -1.42 11.61
C GLU A 61 3.98 -1.87 11.99
N PHE A 62 4.57 -2.82 11.27
CA PHE A 62 5.96 -3.24 11.45
C PHE A 62 6.93 -2.06 11.27
N ALA A 63 6.77 -1.30 10.18
CA ALA A 63 7.59 -0.12 9.92
C ALA A 63 7.41 0.95 11.02
N ARG A 64 6.18 1.16 11.49
CA ARG A 64 5.86 2.14 12.54
C ARG A 64 6.51 1.78 13.86
N VAL A 65 6.38 0.53 14.32
CA VAL A 65 6.90 0.09 15.63
C VAL A 65 8.42 0.16 15.65
N LEU A 66 9.07 -0.23 14.55
CA LEU A 66 10.53 -0.22 14.42
C LEU A 66 11.09 1.10 13.90
N ASN A 67 10.26 2.13 13.69
CA ASN A 67 10.67 3.43 13.17
C ASN A 67 11.49 3.35 11.87
N LEU A 68 11.06 2.51 10.92
CA LEU A 68 11.72 2.25 9.65
C LEU A 68 11.04 2.96 8.47
N PRO A 69 11.80 3.45 7.48
CA PRO A 69 11.22 3.97 6.24
C PRO A 69 10.43 2.89 5.51
N LEU A 70 9.18 3.21 5.11
CA LEU A 70 8.26 2.33 4.41
C LEU A 70 8.06 2.79 2.97
N PHE A 71 8.43 1.94 2.01
CA PHE A 71 8.19 2.12 0.58
C PHE A 71 6.98 1.27 0.19
N ALA A 72 5.82 1.90 0.12
CA ALA A 72 4.55 1.21 -0.08
C ALA A 72 3.98 1.46 -1.47
N GLU A 73 3.80 0.39 -2.26
CA GLU A 73 3.06 0.47 -3.52
C GLU A 73 1.57 0.79 -3.28
N PRO A 74 0.85 1.41 -4.22
CA PRO A 74 -0.56 1.79 -4.04
C PRO A 74 -1.50 0.63 -3.66
N SER A 75 -1.24 -0.59 -4.15
CA SER A 75 -2.04 -1.79 -3.84
C SER A 75 -1.57 -2.58 -2.62
N SER A 76 -0.62 -2.05 -1.85
CA SER A 76 -0.04 -2.73 -0.69
C SER A 76 -0.94 -2.80 0.53
N GLU A 77 -1.99 -1.97 0.62
CA GLU A 77 -2.79 -1.70 1.82
C GLU A 77 -1.97 -1.08 3.00
N ALA A 78 -0.67 -0.80 2.80
CA ALA A 78 0.24 -0.26 3.82
C ALA A 78 0.63 1.21 3.58
N ARG A 79 0.12 1.87 2.53
CA ARG A 79 0.52 3.21 2.11
C ARG A 79 -0.15 4.30 2.96
N HIS A 80 0.22 4.36 4.24
CA HIS A 80 -0.29 5.34 5.19
C HIS A 80 0.66 5.50 6.39
N GLY A 81 0.42 6.52 7.21
CA GLY A 81 1.16 6.74 8.44
C GLY A 81 2.46 7.53 8.24
N ALA A 82 3.15 7.82 9.36
CA ALA A 82 4.31 8.70 9.38
C ALA A 82 5.59 8.08 8.78
N THR A 83 5.65 6.76 8.69
CA THR A 83 6.81 6.03 8.13
C THR A 83 6.70 5.78 6.63
N SER A 84 5.50 5.97 6.04
CA SER A 84 5.28 5.81 4.61
C SER A 84 5.91 6.96 3.84
N ILE A 85 6.96 6.67 3.07
CA ILE A 85 7.76 7.65 2.34
C ILE A 85 7.11 7.92 0.98
N PRO A 86 6.51 9.09 0.76
CA PRO A 86 6.06 9.47 -0.58
C PRO A 86 7.27 9.69 -1.50
N HIS A 87 7.05 9.57 -2.80
CA HIS A 87 8.11 9.78 -3.80
C HIS A 87 9.36 8.90 -3.63
N TYR A 88 9.30 7.80 -2.85
CA TYR A 88 10.42 6.86 -2.71
C TYR A 88 10.98 6.39 -4.07
N PRO A 89 10.19 6.22 -5.15
CA PRO A 89 10.75 5.82 -6.43
C PRO A 89 11.70 6.86 -7.02
N GLN A 90 11.44 8.15 -6.80
CA GLN A 90 12.31 9.25 -7.24
C GLN A 90 13.58 9.29 -6.39
N LEU A 91 13.46 9.18 -5.06
CA LEU A 91 14.60 9.14 -4.15
C LEU A 91 15.52 7.96 -4.44
N LEU A 92 14.96 6.77 -4.69
CA LEU A 92 15.74 5.58 -5.05
C LEU A 92 16.41 5.70 -6.43
N ALA A 93 15.81 6.43 -7.36
CA ALA A 93 16.36 6.64 -8.70
C ALA A 93 17.40 7.77 -8.76
N ASP A 94 17.46 8.61 -7.74
CA ASP A 94 18.46 9.67 -7.63
C ASP A 94 19.80 9.13 -7.18
N GLY A 95 20.73 8.97 -8.10
CA GLY A 95 22.08 8.47 -7.81
C GLY A 95 22.91 9.37 -6.88
N SER A 96 22.46 10.60 -6.60
CA SER A 96 23.11 11.52 -5.65
C SER A 96 22.53 11.42 -4.23
N PHE A 97 21.39 10.77 -4.06
CA PHE A 97 20.72 10.64 -2.77
C PHE A 97 21.44 9.60 -1.88
N ALA A 98 22.27 10.08 -0.97
CA ALA A 98 23.13 9.26 -0.13
C ALA A 98 22.43 8.17 0.67
N PRO A 99 21.24 8.39 1.30
CA PRO A 99 20.56 7.35 2.04
C PRO A 99 20.19 6.12 1.19
N ALA A 100 19.86 6.30 -0.10
CA ALA A 100 19.58 5.17 -0.98
C ALA A 100 20.78 4.24 -1.18
N ALA A 101 22.00 4.82 -1.25
CA ALA A 101 23.24 4.04 -1.33
C ALA A 101 23.60 3.32 -0.03
N GLN A 102 23.09 3.81 1.10
CA GLN A 102 23.41 3.32 2.44
C GLN A 102 22.45 2.24 2.95
N ILE A 103 21.42 1.86 2.18
CA ILE A 103 20.52 0.77 2.56
C ILE A 103 21.33 -0.53 2.70
N GLU A 104 21.23 -1.17 3.85
CA GLU A 104 21.89 -2.44 4.17
C GLU A 104 20.90 -3.62 4.12
N ARG A 105 19.66 -3.40 4.52
CA ARG A 105 18.64 -4.46 4.61
C ARG A 105 17.30 -4.01 4.06
N VAL A 106 16.60 -4.97 3.49
CA VAL A 106 15.22 -4.80 3.03
C VAL A 106 14.35 -5.89 3.66
N VAL A 107 13.26 -5.48 4.31
CA VAL A 107 12.18 -6.39 4.70
C VAL A 107 11.05 -6.22 3.70
N LEU A 108 10.76 -7.27 2.93
CA LEU A 108 9.77 -7.28 1.86
C LEU A 108 8.47 -7.94 2.31
N PHE A 109 7.36 -7.22 2.15
CA PHE A 109 6.01 -7.72 2.31
C PHE A 109 5.28 -7.70 0.96
N GLY A 110 4.58 -8.77 0.63
CA GLY A 110 3.82 -8.88 -0.61
C GLY A 110 4.70 -9.03 -1.85
N HIS A 111 4.12 -8.79 -3.02
CA HIS A 111 4.76 -9.06 -4.31
C HIS A 111 5.03 -7.76 -5.10
N PRO A 112 6.29 -7.32 -5.24
CA PRO A 112 6.63 -6.09 -5.95
C PRO A 112 6.40 -6.26 -7.46
N THR A 113 5.50 -5.48 -8.01
CA THR A 113 5.08 -5.60 -9.42
C THR A 113 5.00 -4.27 -10.16
N LEU A 114 5.21 -3.14 -9.49
CA LEU A 114 4.98 -1.82 -10.06
C LEU A 114 6.26 -1.02 -10.27
N SER A 115 7.08 -0.91 -9.23
CA SER A 115 8.17 0.06 -9.17
C SER A 115 9.49 -0.51 -9.67
N ARG A 116 10.03 0.04 -10.79
CA ARG A 116 11.38 -0.32 -11.27
C ARG A 116 12.50 -0.02 -10.27
N PRO A 117 12.50 1.13 -9.56
CA PRO A 117 13.47 1.39 -8.50
C PRO A 117 13.45 0.34 -7.37
N ILE A 118 12.27 -0.17 -6.99
CA ILE A 118 12.18 -1.28 -6.04
C ILE A 118 12.81 -2.55 -6.63
N THR A 119 12.53 -2.87 -7.90
CA THR A 119 13.18 -4.01 -8.55
C THR A 119 14.71 -3.87 -8.54
N ALA A 120 15.21 -2.70 -8.91
CA ALA A 120 16.66 -2.42 -8.89
C ALA A 120 17.26 -2.49 -7.48
N LEU A 121 16.53 -2.00 -6.45
CA LEU A 121 16.96 -2.11 -5.05
C LEU A 121 17.07 -3.57 -4.62
N LEU A 122 16.08 -4.39 -4.95
CA LEU A 122 16.08 -5.82 -4.62
C LEU A 122 17.11 -6.65 -5.41
N GLU A 123 17.66 -6.13 -6.50
CA GLU A 123 18.70 -6.76 -7.31
C GLU A 123 20.13 -6.41 -6.85
N ARG A 124 20.29 -5.52 -5.88
CA ARG A 124 21.60 -5.16 -5.33
C ARG A 124 22.17 -6.33 -4.55
N GLU A 125 23.42 -6.71 -4.88
CA GLU A 125 24.14 -7.81 -4.22
C GLU A 125 24.68 -7.45 -2.82
N ASP A 126 24.82 -6.16 -2.55
CA ASP A 126 25.31 -5.61 -1.28
C ASP A 126 24.20 -5.47 -0.20
N ILE A 127 22.94 -5.74 -0.55
CA ILE A 127 21.79 -5.65 0.34
C ILE A 127 21.32 -7.04 0.76
N GLN A 128 21.06 -7.21 2.05
CA GLN A 128 20.38 -8.39 2.57
C GLN A 128 18.86 -8.20 2.49
N CYS A 129 18.16 -9.18 1.93
CA CYS A 129 16.71 -9.12 1.78
C CYS A 129 16.04 -10.25 2.55
N ALA A 130 15.06 -9.92 3.37
CA ALA A 130 14.12 -10.88 3.98
C ALA A 130 12.73 -10.71 3.36
N PHE A 131 12.07 -11.83 3.11
CA PHE A 131 10.69 -11.87 2.63
C PHE A 131 9.78 -12.42 3.70
N TYR A 132 8.71 -11.69 4.02
CA TYR A 132 7.70 -12.14 4.95
C TYR A 132 6.77 -13.16 4.30
N ALA A 133 6.89 -14.41 4.69
CA ALA A 133 6.11 -15.53 4.17
C ALA A 133 5.41 -16.30 5.32
N PRO A 134 4.33 -15.75 5.92
CA PRO A 134 3.61 -16.41 7.01
C PRO A 134 2.94 -17.71 6.56
N ARG A 135 2.79 -17.89 5.25
CA ARG A 135 2.35 -19.12 4.59
C ARG A 135 3.20 -19.35 3.35
N ARG A 136 3.51 -20.60 3.04
CA ARG A 136 4.22 -20.94 1.81
C ARG A 136 3.41 -20.49 0.60
N ALA A 137 3.97 -19.60 -0.19
CA ALA A 137 3.41 -19.14 -1.45
C ALA A 137 4.11 -19.87 -2.60
N SER A 138 3.39 -20.78 -3.27
CA SER A 138 3.93 -21.60 -4.36
C SER A 138 4.25 -20.79 -5.64
N TRP A 139 3.81 -19.57 -5.71
CA TRP A 139 3.99 -18.68 -6.87
C TRP A 139 5.25 -17.80 -6.79
N TYR A 140 5.93 -17.82 -5.64
CA TYR A 140 7.15 -17.07 -5.47
C TYR A 140 8.35 -17.91 -5.87
N GLU A 141 8.82 -17.72 -7.08
CA GLU A 141 10.14 -18.21 -7.49
C GLU A 141 11.18 -17.14 -7.13
N PRO A 142 12.14 -17.43 -6.26
CA PRO A 142 13.15 -16.46 -5.85
C PRO A 142 14.03 -15.98 -7.03
N GLY A 143 13.95 -16.60 -8.19
CA GLY A 143 14.75 -16.24 -9.36
C GLY A 143 16.25 -16.27 -9.03
N ALA A 144 16.99 -15.29 -9.56
CA ALA A 144 18.41 -15.12 -9.24
C ALA A 144 18.66 -14.41 -7.89
N ARG A 145 17.59 -14.06 -7.15
CA ARG A 145 17.66 -13.27 -5.91
C ARG A 145 17.77 -14.18 -4.71
N SER A 146 18.66 -13.85 -3.80
CA SER A 146 18.78 -14.54 -2.52
C SER A 146 17.94 -13.81 -1.47
N PHE A 147 16.76 -14.34 -1.16
CA PHE A 147 15.94 -13.88 -0.05
C PHE A 147 15.97 -14.87 1.09
N VAL A 148 15.96 -14.35 2.32
CA VAL A 148 15.68 -15.16 3.50
C VAL A 148 14.16 -15.15 3.70
N GLU A 149 13.51 -16.30 3.62
CA GLU A 149 12.08 -16.42 3.94
C GLU A 149 11.91 -16.49 5.46
N LEU A 150 11.18 -15.54 6.01
CA LEU A 150 10.86 -15.44 7.43
C LEU A 150 9.34 -15.49 7.61
N SER A 151 8.88 -16.21 8.60
CA SER A 151 7.46 -16.53 8.76
C SER A 151 6.81 -15.84 9.95
N THR A 152 7.59 -15.31 10.87
CA THR A 152 7.10 -14.69 12.10
C THR A 152 7.54 -13.22 12.19
N PRO A 153 6.74 -12.37 12.86
CA PRO A 153 7.13 -10.99 13.15
C PRO A 153 8.44 -10.87 13.93
N HIS A 154 8.69 -11.79 14.85
CA HIS A 154 9.90 -11.83 15.66
C HIS A 154 11.16 -12.05 14.81
N GLU A 155 11.15 -13.07 13.92
CA GLU A 155 12.26 -13.31 13.00
C GLU A 155 12.54 -12.12 12.09
N LEU A 156 11.49 -11.41 11.63
CA LEU A 156 11.64 -10.18 10.85
C LEU A 156 12.29 -9.05 11.66
N ALA A 157 11.89 -8.90 12.93
CA ALA A 157 12.47 -7.88 13.80
C ALA A 157 13.93 -8.21 14.15
N GLU A 158 14.26 -9.46 14.43
CA GLU A 158 15.65 -9.91 14.59
C GLU A 158 16.48 -9.62 13.33
N PHE A 159 15.93 -9.89 12.15
CA PHE A 159 16.61 -9.57 10.91
C PHE A 159 16.81 -8.07 10.75
N ALA A 160 15.78 -7.24 10.98
CA ALA A 160 15.84 -5.78 10.81
C ALA A 160 16.76 -5.09 11.82
N CYS A 161 16.83 -5.66 13.05
CA CYS A 161 17.47 -5.05 14.22
C CYS A 161 18.68 -5.84 14.72
N ALA A 162 19.10 -6.92 14.04
CA ALA A 162 20.24 -7.72 14.47
C ALA A 162 21.49 -6.84 14.58
N SER A 163 22.05 -6.80 15.80
CA SER A 163 23.22 -6.00 16.13
C SER A 163 24.43 -6.48 15.31
N SER A 164 24.98 -5.59 14.48
CA SER A 164 26.39 -5.70 14.14
C SER A 164 27.22 -4.95 15.20
N ALA A 165 28.45 -5.38 15.44
CA ALA A 165 29.35 -4.69 16.35
C ALA A 165 29.67 -3.23 15.95
N ALA A 166 29.16 -2.77 14.81
CA ALA A 166 29.29 -1.41 14.29
C ALA A 166 28.10 -0.48 14.64
N ALA A 167 27.06 -0.97 15.29
CA ALA A 167 25.88 -0.17 15.62
C ALA A 167 26.16 0.99 16.61
N ASP A 168 27.26 0.91 17.36
CA ASP A 168 27.67 1.96 18.32
C ASP A 168 28.26 3.22 17.63
N GLU A 169 28.52 3.21 16.32
CA GLU A 169 29.13 4.34 15.60
C GLU A 169 28.13 5.17 14.75
N LEU A 170 26.85 4.79 14.67
CA LEU A 170 25.86 5.53 13.89
C LEU A 170 25.29 6.72 14.68
N VAL A 171 26.14 7.69 14.99
CA VAL A 171 25.69 9.00 15.50
C VAL A 171 25.45 9.93 14.31
N ASP A 172 24.39 9.67 13.56
CA ASP A 172 23.89 10.63 12.59
C ASP A 172 23.10 11.73 13.33
N GLU A 173 23.18 12.98 12.86
CA GLU A 173 22.40 14.10 13.42
C GLU A 173 20.88 13.87 13.29
N LEU A 174 20.46 13.13 12.24
CA LEU A 174 19.09 12.72 11.97
C LEU A 174 18.96 11.21 12.11
N SER A 175 17.84 10.75 12.65
CA SER A 175 17.51 9.32 12.64
C SER A 175 17.40 8.77 11.20
N TRP A 176 17.55 7.46 11.04
CA TRP A 176 17.45 6.82 9.72
C TRP A 176 16.14 7.14 9.00
N LEU A 177 15.02 7.16 9.72
CA LEU A 177 13.72 7.54 9.15
C LEU A 177 13.68 9.01 8.71
N GLU A 178 14.20 9.93 9.52
CA GLU A 178 14.19 11.37 9.22
C GLU A 178 15.00 11.70 7.96
N GLN A 179 16.07 10.96 7.69
CA GLN A 179 16.86 11.12 6.46
C GLN A 179 16.06 10.83 5.18
N TRP A 180 14.95 10.10 5.28
CA TRP A 180 14.02 9.83 4.18
C TRP A 180 12.81 10.77 4.19
N VAL A 181 12.30 11.08 5.36
CA VAL A 181 11.07 11.88 5.51
C VAL A 181 11.26 13.32 5.02
N GLU A 182 12.35 13.97 5.39
CA GLU A 182 12.56 15.36 5.01
C GLU A 182 12.69 15.56 3.48
N PRO A 183 13.55 14.83 2.76
CA PRO A 183 13.62 14.93 1.30
C PRO A 183 12.32 14.52 0.59
N ALA A 184 11.60 13.53 1.12
CA ALA A 184 10.31 13.12 0.59
C ALA A 184 9.25 14.21 0.74
N ARG A 185 9.28 14.97 1.84
CA ARG A 185 8.40 16.12 2.08
C ARG A 185 8.67 17.24 1.08
N GLU A 186 9.93 17.56 0.82
CA GLU A 186 10.31 18.56 -0.18
C GLU A 186 9.78 18.19 -1.58
N LEU A 187 10.02 16.95 -2.02
CA LEU A 187 9.50 16.44 -3.30
C LEU A 187 7.96 16.46 -3.36
N GLN A 188 7.32 16.18 -2.24
CA GLN A 188 5.87 16.23 -2.14
C GLN A 188 5.34 17.64 -2.28
N ASP A 189 5.95 18.63 -1.62
CA ASP A 189 5.56 20.04 -1.70
C ASP A 189 5.75 20.55 -3.13
N GLU A 190 6.81 20.17 -3.82
CA GLU A 190 7.01 20.46 -5.24
C GLU A 190 5.91 19.82 -6.10
N CYS A 191 5.59 18.56 -5.89
CA CYS A 191 4.55 17.86 -6.64
C CYS A 191 3.17 18.51 -6.42
N LEU A 192 2.83 18.83 -5.17
CA LEU A 192 1.56 19.50 -4.84
C LEU A 192 1.50 20.90 -5.40
N GLY A 193 2.61 21.66 -5.37
CA GLY A 193 2.74 22.96 -6.00
C GLY A 193 2.50 22.89 -7.52
N ALA A 194 3.06 21.89 -8.17
CA ALA A 194 2.86 21.65 -9.60
C ALA A 194 1.40 21.28 -9.93
N ILE A 195 0.75 20.44 -9.11
CA ILE A 195 -0.67 20.10 -9.26
C ILE A 195 -1.54 21.35 -9.09
N ALA A 196 -1.30 22.14 -8.05
CA ALA A 196 -2.05 23.36 -7.80
C ALA A 196 -1.91 24.39 -8.94
N ALA A 197 -0.70 24.55 -9.49
CA ALA A 197 -0.46 25.40 -10.65
C ALA A 197 -1.16 24.90 -11.93
N TYR A 198 -1.28 23.60 -12.08
CA TYR A 198 -2.04 22.98 -13.17
C TYR A 198 -3.56 23.21 -13.04
N GLU A 199 -4.10 23.05 -11.84
CA GLU A 199 -5.53 23.21 -11.56
C GLU A 199 -5.98 24.69 -11.60
N HIS A 200 -5.09 25.60 -11.23
CA HIS A 200 -5.34 27.04 -11.18
C HIS A 200 -4.30 27.83 -11.99
N PRO A 201 -4.29 27.73 -13.32
CA PRO A 201 -3.29 28.41 -14.15
C PRO A 201 -3.47 29.93 -14.04
N GLY A 202 -2.46 30.63 -13.50
CA GLY A 202 -2.39 32.08 -13.52
C GLY A 202 -2.19 32.62 -14.97
N ALA A 203 -2.54 33.87 -15.21
CA ALA A 203 -2.52 34.48 -16.53
C ALA A 203 -1.13 34.63 -17.19
N GLU A 204 -0.04 34.31 -16.46
CA GLU A 204 1.36 34.56 -16.91
C GLU A 204 2.22 33.30 -17.06
N SER A 205 1.66 32.08 -17.05
CA SER A 205 2.51 30.88 -17.16
C SER A 205 2.95 30.65 -18.62
N SER A 206 4.18 31.04 -18.91
CA SER A 206 4.89 30.82 -20.20
C SER A 206 5.61 29.43 -20.27
N VAL A 207 5.22 28.44 -19.47
CA VAL A 207 5.86 27.14 -19.45
C VAL A 207 5.40 26.30 -20.65
N ASP A 208 6.35 25.66 -21.34
CA ASP A 208 6.05 24.72 -22.45
C ASP A 208 5.36 23.46 -21.88
N TYR A 209 4.05 23.46 -22.05
CA TYR A 209 3.13 22.60 -21.31
C TYR A 209 2.92 21.20 -21.90
N THR A 210 3.51 20.83 -23.02
CA THR A 210 3.09 19.61 -23.72
C THR A 210 3.49 18.32 -23.00
N ASP A 211 4.70 18.21 -22.48
CA ASP A 211 5.13 17.00 -21.74
C ASP A 211 4.75 17.06 -20.23
N TYR A 212 4.88 18.24 -19.65
CA TYR A 212 4.59 18.49 -18.23
C TYR A 212 3.09 18.42 -17.92
N ARG A 213 2.22 18.98 -18.76
CA ARG A 213 0.76 18.93 -18.57
C ARG A 213 0.21 17.51 -18.54
N ASN A 214 0.67 16.64 -19.41
CA ASN A 214 0.16 15.27 -19.47
C ASN A 214 0.47 14.49 -18.19
N ARG A 215 1.67 14.63 -17.64
CA ARG A 215 2.06 13.94 -16.38
C ARG A 215 1.37 14.54 -15.16
N THR A 216 1.28 15.87 -15.09
CA THR A 216 0.63 16.56 -13.95
C THR A 216 -0.88 16.31 -13.94
N ALA A 217 -1.53 16.27 -15.12
CA ALA A 217 -2.94 15.96 -15.24
C ALA A 217 -3.27 14.57 -14.69
N GLY A 218 -2.51 13.53 -15.07
CA GLY A 218 -2.69 12.17 -14.55
C GLY A 218 -2.49 12.10 -13.04
N ARG A 219 -1.47 12.76 -12.51
CA ARG A 219 -1.19 12.82 -11.06
C ARG A 219 -2.29 13.54 -10.28
N SER A 220 -2.73 14.72 -10.75
CA SER A 220 -3.84 15.47 -10.17
C SER A 220 -5.12 14.62 -10.13
N TYR A 221 -5.44 13.99 -11.26
CA TYR A 221 -6.61 13.13 -11.38
C TYR A 221 -6.55 11.93 -10.43
N ALA A 222 -5.47 11.15 -10.48
CA ALA A 222 -5.30 9.96 -9.65
C ALA A 222 -5.34 10.30 -8.15
N ARG A 223 -4.70 11.41 -7.74
CA ARG A 223 -4.74 11.90 -6.37
C ARG A 223 -6.16 12.26 -5.93
N ARG A 224 -6.91 12.99 -6.76
CA ARG A 224 -8.30 13.35 -6.46
C ARG A 224 -9.18 12.11 -6.28
N VAL A 225 -9.05 11.13 -7.18
CA VAL A 225 -9.81 9.88 -7.08
C VAL A 225 -9.48 9.12 -5.79
N TRP A 226 -8.21 9.09 -5.40
CA TRP A 226 -7.79 8.49 -4.12
C TRP A 226 -8.41 9.21 -2.93
N GLN A 227 -8.32 10.54 -2.88
CA GLN A 227 -8.87 11.34 -1.79
C GLN A 227 -10.39 11.21 -1.70
N ASP A 228 -11.09 11.17 -2.83
CA ASP A 228 -12.52 10.92 -2.90
C ASP A 228 -12.89 9.53 -2.34
N ALA A 229 -12.11 8.51 -2.67
CA ALA A 229 -12.32 7.16 -2.15
C ALA A 229 -12.14 7.09 -0.63
N VAL A 230 -11.13 7.76 -0.10
CA VAL A 230 -10.90 7.90 1.36
C VAL A 230 -12.08 8.62 2.02
N ALA A 231 -12.44 9.80 1.52
CA ALA A 231 -13.51 10.64 2.09
C ALA A 231 -14.87 9.94 2.10
N GLN A 232 -15.17 9.16 1.06
CA GLN A 232 -16.43 8.44 0.90
C GLN A 232 -16.35 6.99 1.44
N ARG A 233 -15.24 6.59 2.07
CA ARG A 233 -15.02 5.23 2.58
C ARG A 233 -15.26 4.13 1.54
N ARG A 234 -14.84 4.38 0.32
CA ARG A 234 -14.96 3.42 -0.79
C ARG A 234 -13.73 2.52 -0.84
N LEU A 235 -13.94 1.26 -1.19
CA LEU A 235 -12.85 0.35 -1.57
C LEU A 235 -12.31 0.78 -2.95
N MET A 236 -11.05 0.50 -3.21
CA MET A 236 -10.46 0.78 -4.53
C MET A 236 -10.06 -0.48 -5.25
N VAL A 237 -10.25 -0.46 -6.57
CA VAL A 237 -9.65 -1.43 -7.49
C VAL A 237 -8.79 -0.65 -8.48
N LEU A 238 -7.53 -1.08 -8.65
CA LEU A 238 -6.56 -0.42 -9.51
C LEU A 238 -6.29 -1.25 -10.76
N GLY A 239 -6.53 -0.66 -11.93
CA GLY A 239 -6.16 -1.25 -13.21
C GLY A 239 -4.67 -1.05 -13.52
N SER A 240 -4.08 -2.02 -14.23
CA SER A 240 -2.69 -1.95 -14.70
C SER A 240 -2.55 -0.92 -15.83
N SER A 241 -2.32 0.37 -15.49
CA SER A 241 -2.24 1.49 -16.41
C SER A 241 -1.20 2.52 -15.99
N ASN A 242 -1.10 3.65 -16.71
CA ASN A 242 -0.28 4.77 -16.26
C ASN A 242 -0.85 5.41 -14.98
N LEU A 243 -2.18 5.39 -14.79
CA LEU A 243 -2.83 5.99 -13.61
C LEU A 243 -2.37 5.37 -12.28
N VAL A 244 -2.04 4.07 -12.24
CA VAL A 244 -1.48 3.50 -11.00
C VAL A 244 -0.06 4.02 -10.71
N ARG A 245 0.71 4.39 -11.73
CA ARG A 245 2.02 5.03 -11.57
C ARG A 245 1.89 6.49 -11.19
N ASP A 246 0.89 7.18 -11.74
CA ASP A 246 0.55 8.55 -11.35
C ASP A 246 0.08 8.60 -9.89
N LEU A 247 -0.68 7.60 -9.47
CA LEU A 247 -1.09 7.40 -8.07
C LEU A 247 0.12 7.15 -7.17
N ASP A 248 1.05 6.28 -7.58
CA ASP A 248 2.29 6.02 -6.85
C ASP A 248 3.15 7.28 -6.67
N ALA A 249 3.13 8.16 -7.67
CA ALA A 249 3.89 9.41 -7.66
C ALA A 249 3.18 10.60 -6.95
N ALA A 250 1.88 10.53 -6.68
CA ALA A 250 1.13 11.70 -6.24
C ALA A 250 0.26 11.51 -4.99
N ALA A 251 0.04 10.28 -4.55
CA ALA A 251 -0.84 9.99 -3.43
C ALA A 251 -0.34 8.82 -2.58
N PRO A 252 -0.65 8.78 -1.30
CA PRO A 252 -1.06 9.89 -0.45
C PRO A 252 0.12 10.73 0.02
N ALA A 253 -0.17 11.88 0.65
CA ALA A 253 0.79 12.68 1.39
C ALA A 253 1.21 11.99 2.70
N LEU A 254 2.36 12.42 3.26
CA LEU A 254 2.79 12.02 4.60
C LEU A 254 1.67 12.24 5.62
N GLY A 255 1.31 11.19 6.37
CA GLY A 255 0.27 11.25 7.39
C GLY A 255 -1.18 11.24 6.87
N GLU A 256 -1.40 11.26 5.55
CA GLU A 256 -2.74 11.09 4.99
C GLU A 256 -3.23 9.63 5.12
N SER A 257 -4.55 9.47 5.17
CA SER A 257 -5.19 8.16 5.20
C SER A 257 -5.20 7.49 3.83
N ALA A 258 -5.22 6.17 3.82
CA ALA A 258 -5.49 5.37 2.63
C ALA A 258 -6.96 4.90 2.58
N PRO A 259 -7.49 4.49 1.42
CA PRO A 259 -8.72 3.72 1.34
C PRO A 259 -8.64 2.47 2.22
N ALA A 260 -9.79 2.04 2.75
CA ALA A 260 -9.86 0.92 3.68
C ALA A 260 -9.27 -0.38 3.09
N ARG A 261 -9.47 -0.61 1.79
CA ARG A 261 -8.86 -1.70 1.05
C ARG A 261 -8.57 -1.27 -0.39
N VAL A 262 -7.44 -1.73 -0.91
CA VAL A 262 -7.02 -1.49 -2.30
C VAL A 262 -6.68 -2.82 -2.97
N PHE A 263 -7.38 -3.14 -4.04
CA PHE A 263 -7.20 -4.36 -4.81
C PHE A 263 -6.58 -4.04 -6.17
N ALA A 264 -5.80 -4.97 -6.71
CA ALA A 264 -5.27 -4.88 -8.07
C ALA A 264 -5.12 -6.27 -8.67
N ASN A 265 -5.37 -6.40 -9.97
CA ASN A 265 -5.05 -7.61 -10.71
C ASN A 265 -3.55 -7.61 -11.03
N ARG A 266 -2.76 -8.19 -10.12
CA ARG A 266 -1.29 -8.30 -10.25
C ARG A 266 -0.90 -9.76 -10.50
N GLY A 267 0.30 -9.99 -10.98
CA GLY A 267 0.79 -11.32 -11.31
C GLY A 267 0.95 -11.50 -12.81
N LEU A 268 0.05 -12.19 -13.47
CA LEU A 268 0.06 -12.27 -14.94
C LEU A 268 -0.30 -10.91 -15.54
N ALA A 269 0.52 -10.45 -16.50
CA ALA A 269 0.27 -9.21 -17.20
C ALA A 269 -1.02 -9.35 -18.03
N GLY A 270 -1.95 -8.40 -17.85
CA GLY A 270 -3.21 -8.35 -18.58
C GLY A 270 -4.08 -7.22 -18.07
N ILE A 271 -5.04 -6.85 -18.90
CA ILE A 271 -6.04 -5.82 -18.60
C ILE A 271 -7.45 -6.40 -18.59
N ASP A 272 -7.54 -7.72 -18.83
CA ASP A 272 -8.80 -8.47 -18.81
C ASP A 272 -9.36 -8.57 -17.41
N GLY A 273 -10.69 -8.58 -17.29
CA GLY A 273 -11.40 -8.86 -16.05
C GLY A 273 -11.22 -7.82 -14.94
N THR A 274 -10.69 -6.63 -15.24
CA THR A 274 -10.48 -5.57 -14.23
C THR A 274 -11.80 -5.01 -13.74
N ILE A 275 -12.77 -4.75 -14.63
CA ILE A 275 -14.13 -4.32 -14.29
C ILE A 275 -14.86 -5.45 -13.58
N ALA A 276 -14.74 -6.69 -14.08
CA ALA A 276 -15.33 -7.87 -13.44
C ALA A 276 -14.82 -8.05 -12.00
N THR A 277 -13.53 -7.83 -11.77
CA THR A 277 -12.94 -7.83 -10.41
C THR A 277 -13.60 -6.78 -9.52
N ALA A 278 -13.74 -5.54 -10.01
CA ALA A 278 -14.36 -4.46 -9.25
C ALA A 278 -15.85 -4.77 -8.92
N ILE A 279 -16.57 -5.36 -9.85
CA ILE A 279 -17.93 -5.87 -9.64
C ILE A 279 -17.93 -6.95 -8.55
N GLY A 280 -17.04 -7.94 -8.65
CA GLY A 280 -16.92 -9.02 -7.67
C GLY A 280 -16.60 -8.51 -6.25
N VAL A 281 -15.69 -7.54 -6.14
CA VAL A 281 -15.38 -6.87 -4.85
C VAL A 281 -16.61 -6.17 -4.31
N SER A 282 -17.38 -5.44 -5.14
CA SER A 282 -18.60 -4.79 -4.69
C SER A 282 -19.67 -5.79 -4.23
N LEU A 283 -19.86 -6.86 -4.98
CA LEU A 283 -20.85 -7.90 -4.66
C LEU A 283 -20.45 -8.76 -3.44
N SER A 284 -19.21 -8.75 -3.02
CA SER A 284 -18.74 -9.53 -1.86
C SER A 284 -19.36 -9.09 -0.52
N GLY A 285 -20.03 -7.94 -0.49
CA GLY A 285 -20.82 -7.49 0.67
C GLY A 285 -22.15 -8.23 0.84
N TYR A 286 -22.58 -8.98 -0.16
CA TYR A 286 -23.75 -9.85 -0.06
C TYR A 286 -23.36 -11.23 0.47
N TYR A 287 -24.25 -11.82 1.28
CA TYR A 287 -24.01 -13.15 1.84
C TYR A 287 -25.33 -13.95 1.94
N PRO A 288 -25.28 -15.29 1.90
CA PRO A 288 -26.42 -16.14 2.13
C PRO A 288 -26.96 -15.95 3.57
N ALA A 289 -28.20 -15.48 3.71
CA ALA A 289 -28.84 -15.25 5.01
C ALA A 289 -29.81 -16.37 5.43
N GLY A 290 -29.86 -17.46 4.67
CA GLY A 290 -30.74 -18.60 4.90
C GLY A 290 -31.77 -18.81 3.80
N VAL A 291 -32.95 -19.31 4.14
CA VAL A 291 -34.08 -19.49 3.23
C VAL A 291 -35.36 -18.89 3.84
N ASP A 292 -36.25 -18.42 3.00
CA ASP A 292 -37.58 -17.95 3.41
C ASP A 292 -38.56 -19.12 3.70
N GLU A 293 -39.77 -18.82 4.08
CA GLU A 293 -40.84 -19.77 4.34
C GLU A 293 -41.17 -20.68 3.15
N ASN A 294 -40.80 -20.28 1.92
CA ASN A 294 -41.02 -21.03 0.68
C ASN A 294 -39.70 -21.75 0.22
N SER A 295 -38.70 -21.89 1.08
CA SER A 295 -37.40 -22.49 0.80
C SER A 295 -36.59 -21.76 -0.31
N ARG A 296 -36.83 -20.46 -0.52
CA ARG A 296 -36.07 -19.64 -1.45
C ARG A 296 -34.86 -19.04 -0.73
N PRO A 297 -33.69 -19.00 -1.38
CA PRO A 297 -32.52 -18.34 -0.79
C PRO A 297 -32.80 -16.88 -0.43
N VAL A 298 -32.46 -16.51 0.80
CA VAL A 298 -32.46 -15.11 1.26
C VAL A 298 -31.03 -14.61 1.20
N ILE A 299 -30.85 -13.48 0.55
CA ILE A 299 -29.54 -12.80 0.46
C ILE A 299 -29.56 -11.62 1.44
N GLY A 300 -28.61 -11.62 2.36
CA GLY A 300 -28.36 -10.52 3.29
C GLY A 300 -27.21 -9.64 2.82
N GLY A 301 -26.99 -8.53 3.54
CA GLY A 301 -25.95 -7.56 3.23
C GLY A 301 -26.33 -6.54 2.18
N ALA A 302 -25.32 -5.85 1.67
CA ALA A 302 -25.46 -4.86 0.60
C ALA A 302 -24.18 -4.83 -0.23
N ALA A 303 -24.25 -4.28 -1.44
CA ALA A 303 -23.08 -4.00 -2.25
C ALA A 303 -22.08 -3.11 -1.49
N LEU A 304 -20.81 -3.45 -1.55
CA LEU A 304 -19.76 -2.58 -1.01
C LEU A 304 -19.48 -1.44 -2.02
N PRO A 305 -19.31 -0.21 -1.54
CA PRO A 305 -18.98 0.91 -2.40
C PRO A 305 -17.56 0.78 -2.94
N VAL A 306 -17.40 0.61 -4.23
CA VAL A 306 -16.11 0.43 -4.92
C VAL A 306 -15.86 1.55 -5.92
N THR A 307 -14.63 2.06 -5.95
CA THR A 307 -14.10 2.90 -7.02
C THR A 307 -13.05 2.11 -7.80
N LEU A 308 -13.29 1.92 -9.09
CA LEU A 308 -12.31 1.40 -10.04
C LEU A 308 -11.58 2.57 -10.69
N LEU A 309 -10.25 2.60 -10.56
CA LEU A 309 -9.36 3.51 -11.31
C LEU A 309 -8.60 2.70 -12.36
N CYS A 310 -8.84 2.97 -13.64
CA CYS A 310 -8.18 2.25 -14.73
C CYS A 310 -7.94 3.15 -15.94
N GLY A 311 -7.04 2.73 -16.84
CA GLY A 311 -6.83 3.41 -18.11
C GLY A 311 -7.93 3.08 -19.12
N ASP A 312 -8.03 3.92 -20.16
CA ASP A 312 -9.00 3.82 -21.25
C ASP A 312 -8.96 2.45 -21.97
N LEU A 313 -7.78 1.94 -22.27
CA LEU A 313 -7.63 0.62 -22.88
C LEU A 313 -8.12 -0.50 -21.97
N THR A 314 -7.81 -0.43 -20.67
CA THR A 314 -8.30 -1.40 -19.68
C THR A 314 -9.82 -1.36 -19.60
N PHE A 315 -10.41 -0.16 -19.60
CA PHE A 315 -11.86 0.01 -19.60
C PHE A 315 -12.49 -0.58 -20.88
N GLN A 316 -11.97 -0.23 -22.05
CA GLN A 316 -12.51 -0.72 -23.34
C GLN A 316 -12.41 -2.25 -23.47
N HIS A 317 -11.33 -2.83 -22.95
CA HIS A 317 -11.09 -4.27 -23.04
C HIS A 317 -12.09 -5.10 -22.23
N ASP A 318 -12.55 -4.58 -21.12
CA ASP A 318 -13.44 -5.29 -20.18
C ASP A 318 -14.83 -4.63 -20.03
N VAL A 319 -15.18 -3.70 -20.91
CA VAL A 319 -16.46 -2.98 -20.84
C VAL A 319 -17.68 -3.89 -20.88
N SER A 320 -17.57 -5.06 -21.51
CA SER A 320 -18.63 -6.07 -21.57
C SER A 320 -19.04 -6.60 -20.20
N SER A 321 -18.17 -6.53 -19.20
CA SER A 321 -18.46 -6.91 -17.80
C SER A 321 -19.52 -6.01 -17.15
N LEU A 322 -19.78 -4.82 -17.71
CA LEU A 322 -20.86 -3.93 -17.26
C LEU A 322 -22.26 -4.38 -17.72
N ASN A 323 -22.34 -5.37 -18.60
CA ASN A 323 -23.61 -5.90 -19.07
C ASN A 323 -24.19 -6.93 -18.07
N LEU A 324 -24.70 -6.42 -16.95
CA LEU A 324 -25.28 -7.23 -15.90
C LEU A 324 -26.75 -7.56 -16.21
N PRO A 325 -27.21 -8.81 -16.03
CA PRO A 325 -28.60 -9.16 -16.14
C PRO A 325 -29.47 -8.46 -15.10
N ASN A 326 -30.67 -8.02 -15.49
CA ASN A 326 -31.62 -7.34 -14.61
C ASN A 326 -32.12 -8.19 -13.41
N THR A 327 -31.79 -9.48 -13.40
CA THR A 327 -32.21 -10.43 -12.35
C THR A 327 -31.12 -10.67 -11.31
N GLU A 328 -29.93 -10.05 -11.48
CA GLU A 328 -28.80 -10.22 -10.58
C GLU A 328 -28.71 -9.08 -9.56
N LEU A 329 -27.90 -9.31 -8.51
CA LEU A 329 -27.54 -8.29 -7.54
C LEU A 329 -26.73 -7.21 -8.25
N LEU A 330 -27.00 -5.95 -7.94
CA LEU A 330 -26.31 -4.83 -8.56
C LEU A 330 -25.11 -4.39 -7.70
N PRO A 331 -23.94 -4.18 -8.31
CA PRO A 331 -22.80 -3.61 -7.62
C PRO A 331 -22.98 -2.11 -7.35
N GLU A 332 -22.35 -1.60 -6.31
CA GLU A 332 -22.17 -0.17 -6.09
C GLU A 332 -20.78 0.25 -6.61
N LEU A 333 -20.70 0.47 -7.90
CA LEU A 333 -19.45 0.69 -8.64
C LEU A 333 -19.37 2.09 -9.25
N ARG A 334 -18.27 2.80 -8.97
CA ARG A 334 -17.84 4.02 -9.69
C ARG A 334 -16.61 3.67 -10.53
N VAL A 335 -16.64 3.99 -11.81
CA VAL A 335 -15.51 3.76 -12.72
C VAL A 335 -14.90 5.10 -13.11
N GLU A 336 -13.62 5.25 -12.90
CA GLU A 336 -12.79 6.40 -13.23
C GLU A 336 -11.73 5.98 -14.28
N VAL A 337 -11.72 6.68 -15.43
CA VAL A 337 -10.90 6.34 -16.60
C VAL A 337 -10.04 7.51 -17.03
#